data_bbbcbb86fddb65c782e30b3777a1dfb2
#
_entry.id   bbbcbb86fddb65c782e30b3777a1dfb2
#
_cell.length_a   1.000
_cell.length_b   1.000
_cell.length_c   1.000
_cell.angle_alpha   90.00
_cell.angle_beta   90.00
_cell.angle_gamma   90.00
#
_symmetry.space_group_name_H-M   'P 1'
#
loop_
_entity.id
_entity.type
_entity.pdbx_description
1 polymer ?
#
loop_
_entity_poly.entity_id
_entity_poly.type
_entity_poly.pdbx_seq_one_letter_code
_entity_poly.pdbx_strand_id
1 'polypeptide(L)'
;VRGGGLLALLCVCGTLARAEGPLPSASGEPGSVLEPLPILSADAPLLPADAPLLPADAPVRTTNYLVPAIEATAVNLGLFSFHNLISREPFALISWQTVLSHLDGTDGWTFDVDNFVTNQFAHPYHGSFTFAGARSSGVPFWQAGLYTFFSSLAWEYFAENEPPSINDQITTTLGGVFLGEVLHRTYRVLTEPRAGKVSTVRRLAGVLVSPASSLNDWIFGGEMNPGDIDSSPPLYGELAPGVSLMTRFVDRTGAERHPLLTQGPQVSLSGELTYGAPGDPQWRYRHPFSYFDASAGVTFPGVLMANLYIRGLVAGAQYGGEESSTRGLWGVFGLYDYGANNIVRVSSVGVGFGTTLQTRLGSRSLLQGTAILGGLGFAAAGNLGLDPEIPRDYHIGPGVQAILEAKLVRRGLGMLRVRAKNWWVTGAYTEPREGFESITYITWDGRVRVAPGLAVGLEIPMALRAYDFGPTQHQVIGGGGMRLTLSYMSDDVFGMSGP
;
A
#
# COMPACT_ATOMS: atom_id res chain seq x y z
N VAL A 1 -11.86 21.66 21.60
CA VAL A 1 -11.56 22.47 20.41
C VAL A 1 -12.47 22.01 19.28
N ARG A 2 -13.28 22.91 18.72
CA ARG A 2 -14.45 22.67 17.88
C ARG A 2 -14.12 21.96 16.56
N GLY A 3 -14.98 21.01 16.16
CA GLY A 3 -14.93 20.17 14.98
C GLY A 3 -14.86 20.89 13.63
N GLY A 4 -13.66 21.17 13.17
CA GLY A 4 -13.39 21.71 11.85
C GLY A 4 -12.47 20.83 10.96
N GLY A 5 -11.96 19.73 11.48
CA GLY A 5 -10.92 18.94 10.77
C GLY A 5 -11.42 17.94 9.73
N LEU A 6 -12.63 17.44 9.87
CA LEU A 6 -13.16 16.38 8.97
C LEU A 6 -13.65 16.93 7.62
N LEU A 7 -14.06 18.20 7.58
CA LEU A 7 -14.45 18.85 6.31
C LEU A 7 -13.24 19.23 5.42
N ALA A 8 -12.07 19.40 5.99
CA ALA A 8 -10.87 19.77 5.23
C ALA A 8 -10.34 18.63 4.33
N LEU A 9 -10.53 17.38 4.71
CA LEU A 9 -10.06 16.23 3.91
C LEU A 9 -10.98 15.96 2.69
N LEU A 10 -12.24 16.32 2.77
CA LEU A 10 -13.20 16.21 1.65
C LEU A 10 -13.12 17.41 0.69
N CYS A 11 -12.59 18.56 1.13
CA CYS A 11 -12.43 19.75 0.30
C CYS A 11 -11.18 19.75 -0.60
N VAL A 12 -10.18 18.92 -0.35
CA VAL A 12 -8.99 18.85 -1.21
C VAL A 12 -9.28 18.22 -2.59
N CYS A 13 -10.33 17.43 -2.71
CA CYS A 13 -10.78 16.92 -4.01
C CYS A 13 -11.70 17.87 -4.80
N GLY A 14 -12.15 18.98 -4.22
CA GLY A 14 -13.15 19.88 -4.82
C GLY A 14 -12.66 21.27 -5.25
N THR A 15 -11.44 21.66 -4.92
CA THR A 15 -10.95 23.05 -5.09
C THR A 15 -9.85 23.27 -6.12
N LEU A 16 -9.63 22.34 -7.05
CA LEU A 16 -8.76 22.55 -8.22
C LEU A 16 -9.47 23.16 -9.43
N ALA A 17 -10.65 23.73 -9.26
CA ALA A 17 -11.36 24.49 -10.29
C ALA A 17 -11.69 25.89 -9.75
N ARG A 18 -10.75 26.82 -9.81
CA ARG A 18 -10.84 28.27 -10.05
C ARG A 18 -9.76 29.06 -9.31
N ALA A 19 -8.75 29.42 -10.03
CA ALA A 19 -7.94 30.61 -9.73
C ALA A 19 -7.64 31.29 -11.08
N GLU A 20 -8.52 32.19 -11.49
CA GLU A 20 -8.22 33.19 -12.51
C GLU A 20 -7.64 34.42 -11.77
N GLY A 21 -6.35 34.68 -12.01
CA GLY A 21 -5.69 35.95 -11.69
C GLY A 21 -4.76 36.32 -12.84
N PRO A 22 -4.65 37.61 -13.24
CA PRO A 22 -3.95 38.00 -14.45
C PRO A 22 -2.43 37.89 -14.31
N LEU A 23 -1.80 37.33 -15.34
CA LEU A 23 -0.34 37.24 -15.48
C LEU A 23 0.23 38.56 -16.00
N PRO A 24 1.44 38.95 -15.57
CA PRO A 24 2.16 40.12 -16.10
C PRO A 24 2.73 39.83 -17.50
N SER A 25 2.66 40.82 -18.38
CA SER A 25 3.22 40.83 -19.73
C SER A 25 4.74 40.81 -19.74
N ALA A 26 5.33 39.85 -20.45
CA ALA A 26 6.72 39.88 -20.85
C ALA A 26 6.81 39.78 -22.38
N SER A 27 7.37 40.82 -23.00
CA SER A 27 7.71 40.89 -24.41
C SER A 27 9.04 40.16 -24.67
N GLY A 28 9.07 39.25 -25.64
CA GLY A 28 10.29 38.59 -26.13
C GLY A 28 9.97 37.68 -27.31
N GLU A 29 10.61 37.93 -28.43
CA GLU A 29 10.38 37.37 -29.78
C GLU A 29 10.73 35.87 -29.98
N PRO A 30 10.43 35.28 -31.14
CA PRO A 30 9.87 33.93 -31.26
C PRO A 30 10.91 32.87 -31.70
N GLY A 31 10.75 31.68 -31.19
CA GLY A 31 11.53 30.53 -31.67
C GLY A 31 11.15 29.22 -30.97
N SER A 32 10.43 28.43 -31.69
CA SER A 32 10.03 27.04 -31.50
C SER A 32 8.56 26.81 -31.13
N VAL A 33 7.86 26.29 -32.12
CA VAL A 33 6.47 25.87 -32.06
C VAL A 33 6.40 24.64 -31.14
N LEU A 34 5.92 24.83 -29.91
CA LEU A 34 5.38 23.76 -29.09
C LEU A 34 3.94 23.53 -29.56
N GLU A 35 3.65 22.36 -30.11
CA GLU A 35 2.28 21.97 -30.39
C GLU A 35 1.44 22.03 -29.09
N PRO A 36 0.23 22.58 -29.14
CA PRO A 36 -0.64 22.63 -27.97
C PRO A 36 -1.05 21.22 -27.56
N LEU A 37 -0.91 20.93 -26.25
CA LEU A 37 -1.46 19.71 -25.64
C LEU A 37 -2.95 19.60 -25.98
N PRO A 38 -3.44 18.43 -26.43
CA PRO A 38 -4.84 18.27 -26.76
C PRO A 38 -5.68 18.46 -25.50
N ILE A 39 -6.44 19.55 -25.45
CA ILE A 39 -7.50 19.76 -24.47
C ILE A 39 -8.53 18.68 -24.76
N LEU A 40 -8.88 17.86 -23.77
CA LEU A 40 -9.96 16.88 -23.85
C LEU A 40 -11.23 17.58 -24.35
N SER A 41 -11.61 17.33 -25.60
CA SER A 41 -12.89 17.81 -26.11
C SER A 41 -14.01 16.96 -25.49
N ALA A 42 -15.07 17.61 -25.06
CA ALA A 42 -16.25 16.97 -24.47
C ALA A 42 -16.97 16.00 -25.42
N ASP A 43 -16.57 15.95 -26.69
CA ASP A 43 -17.19 15.18 -27.76
C ASP A 43 -16.40 13.93 -28.17
N ALA A 44 -15.39 13.53 -27.41
CA ALA A 44 -14.72 12.25 -27.68
C ALA A 44 -15.71 11.10 -27.39
N PRO A 45 -15.97 10.19 -28.37
CA PRO A 45 -16.84 9.06 -28.11
C PRO A 45 -16.27 8.20 -26.96
N LEU A 46 -17.10 7.93 -25.97
CA LEU A 46 -16.74 7.20 -24.75
C LEU A 46 -16.27 5.75 -25.01
N LEU A 47 -16.46 5.24 -26.22
CA LEU A 47 -15.97 3.93 -26.69
C LEU A 47 -15.55 4.05 -28.17
N PRO A 48 -14.43 3.42 -28.57
CA PRO A 48 -14.12 3.26 -30.00
C PRO A 48 -15.21 2.38 -30.64
N ALA A 49 -15.64 2.75 -31.86
CA ALA A 49 -16.68 2.04 -32.61
C ALA A 49 -16.36 0.55 -32.87
N ASP A 50 -15.09 0.15 -32.71
CA ASP A 50 -14.58 -1.19 -32.95
C ASP A 50 -14.26 -1.96 -31.64
N ALA A 51 -14.80 -1.52 -30.50
CA ALA A 51 -14.66 -2.31 -29.28
C ALA A 51 -15.34 -3.68 -29.51
N PRO A 52 -14.62 -4.82 -29.34
CA PRO A 52 -15.22 -6.11 -29.57
C PRO A 52 -16.45 -6.25 -28.67
N LEU A 53 -17.61 -6.47 -29.29
CA LEU A 53 -18.83 -6.81 -28.56
C LEU A 53 -18.51 -8.03 -27.71
N LEU A 54 -18.81 -7.98 -26.41
CA LEU A 54 -18.71 -9.16 -25.56
C LEU A 54 -19.46 -10.32 -26.24
N PRO A 55 -18.92 -11.54 -26.20
CA PRO A 55 -19.66 -12.70 -26.70
C PRO A 55 -21.05 -12.70 -26.12
N ALA A 56 -22.07 -13.02 -26.95
CA ALA A 56 -23.46 -13.05 -26.51
C ALA A 56 -23.72 -13.99 -25.31
N ASP A 57 -22.81 -14.93 -25.05
CA ASP A 57 -22.84 -15.89 -23.96
C ASP A 57 -21.95 -15.47 -22.76
N ALA A 58 -21.43 -14.25 -22.70
CA ALA A 58 -20.72 -13.79 -21.52
C ALA A 58 -21.69 -13.81 -20.31
N PRO A 59 -21.34 -14.47 -19.19
CA PRO A 59 -22.20 -14.52 -18.03
C PRO A 59 -22.56 -13.10 -17.60
N VAL A 60 -23.85 -12.85 -17.38
CA VAL A 60 -24.34 -11.56 -16.88
C VAL A 60 -23.70 -11.34 -15.50
N ARG A 61 -22.79 -10.40 -15.41
CA ARG A 61 -22.12 -10.04 -14.16
C ARG A 61 -23.11 -9.30 -13.27
N THR A 62 -23.40 -9.88 -12.13
CA THR A 62 -24.35 -9.31 -11.16
C THR A 62 -23.58 -8.61 -10.05
N THR A 63 -23.92 -7.35 -9.78
CA THR A 63 -23.45 -6.65 -8.59
C THR A 63 -24.48 -6.83 -7.49
N ASN A 64 -24.03 -7.25 -6.32
CA ASN A 64 -24.89 -7.36 -5.16
C ASN A 64 -24.45 -6.35 -4.07
N TYR A 65 -25.30 -5.41 -3.76
CA TYR A 65 -25.04 -4.37 -2.75
C TYR A 65 -25.44 -4.78 -1.33
N LEU A 66 -26.27 -5.81 -1.18
CA LEU A 66 -26.73 -6.28 0.14
C LEU A 66 -25.70 -7.21 0.80
N VAL A 67 -25.10 -8.11 0.02
CA VAL A 67 -24.11 -9.06 0.51
C VAL A 67 -22.97 -8.37 1.26
N PRO A 68 -22.26 -7.37 0.71
CA PRO A 68 -21.17 -6.74 1.44
C PRO A 68 -21.61 -5.97 2.69
N ALA A 69 -22.84 -5.46 2.73
CA ALA A 69 -23.37 -4.85 3.94
C ALA A 69 -23.58 -5.87 5.07
N ILE A 70 -24.11 -7.04 4.73
CA ILE A 70 -24.27 -8.15 5.67
C ILE A 70 -22.90 -8.66 6.14
N GLU A 71 -21.95 -8.82 5.24
CA GLU A 71 -20.59 -9.29 5.55
C GLU A 71 -19.84 -8.30 6.46
N ALA A 72 -19.87 -7.02 6.13
CA ALA A 72 -19.25 -5.98 6.97
C ALA A 72 -19.84 -5.99 8.39
N THR A 73 -21.17 -6.10 8.50
CA THR A 73 -21.85 -6.24 9.79
C THR A 73 -21.44 -7.52 10.51
N ALA A 74 -21.39 -8.66 9.80
CA ALA A 74 -21.02 -9.93 10.38
C ALA A 74 -19.57 -9.99 10.86
N VAL A 75 -18.65 -9.36 10.11
CA VAL A 75 -17.23 -9.23 10.52
C VAL A 75 -17.12 -8.40 11.80
N ASN A 76 -17.76 -7.23 11.86
CA ASN A 76 -17.75 -6.38 13.05
C ASN A 76 -18.37 -7.10 14.26
N LEU A 77 -19.55 -7.72 14.09
CA LEU A 77 -20.19 -8.50 15.17
C LEU A 77 -19.34 -9.69 15.60
N GLY A 78 -18.69 -10.38 14.66
CA GLY A 78 -17.81 -11.50 14.96
C GLY A 78 -16.60 -11.09 15.79
N LEU A 79 -15.91 -10.02 15.37
CA LEU A 79 -14.77 -9.45 16.10
C LEU A 79 -15.20 -8.91 17.47
N PHE A 80 -16.28 -8.13 17.53
CA PHE A 80 -16.85 -7.65 18.78
C PHE A 80 -17.17 -8.81 19.73
N SER A 81 -17.87 -9.85 19.24
CA SER A 81 -18.20 -11.01 20.06
C SER A 81 -16.95 -11.76 20.54
N PHE A 82 -15.93 -11.87 19.70
CA PHE A 82 -14.65 -12.48 20.10
C PHE A 82 -13.99 -11.66 21.22
N HIS A 83 -13.87 -10.34 21.05
CA HIS A 83 -13.24 -9.47 22.06
C HIS A 83 -14.07 -9.37 23.35
N ASN A 84 -15.37 -9.31 23.25
CA ASN A 84 -16.26 -9.19 24.42
C ASN A 84 -16.42 -10.51 25.20
N LEU A 85 -16.61 -11.64 24.50
CA LEU A 85 -16.99 -12.90 25.14
C LEU A 85 -15.79 -13.84 25.37
N ILE A 86 -14.79 -13.83 24.46
CA ILE A 86 -13.67 -14.79 24.48
C ILE A 86 -12.43 -14.17 25.08
N SER A 87 -11.85 -13.11 24.46
CA SER A 87 -10.65 -12.46 24.99
C SER A 87 -10.94 -11.52 26.15
N ARG A 88 -12.17 -11.05 26.28
CA ARG A 88 -12.65 -10.16 27.36
C ARG A 88 -11.83 -8.88 27.48
N GLU A 89 -11.57 -8.26 26.33
CA GLU A 89 -10.81 -7.02 26.26
C GLU A 89 -11.62 -5.85 26.87
N PRO A 90 -10.98 -5.00 27.68
CA PRO A 90 -11.67 -3.88 28.35
C PRO A 90 -12.38 -2.93 27.36
N PHE A 91 -11.78 -2.65 26.19
CA PHE A 91 -12.37 -1.76 25.20
C PHE A 91 -13.70 -2.29 24.62
N ALA A 92 -13.90 -3.60 24.58
CA ALA A 92 -15.11 -4.22 24.05
C ALA A 92 -16.27 -4.31 25.07
N LEU A 93 -16.06 -3.83 26.31
CA LEU A 93 -17.10 -3.78 27.34
C LEU A 93 -17.97 -2.53 27.17
N ILE A 94 -18.71 -2.46 26.08
CA ILE A 94 -19.54 -1.31 25.71
C ILE A 94 -20.87 -1.28 26.45
N SER A 95 -21.34 -0.09 26.80
CA SER A 95 -22.67 0.17 27.35
C SER A 95 -23.53 0.96 26.39
N TRP A 96 -24.87 0.94 26.59
CA TRP A 96 -25.76 1.78 25.79
C TRP A 96 -25.50 3.28 26.00
N GLN A 97 -25.06 3.69 27.19
CA GLN A 97 -24.64 5.06 27.46
C GLN A 97 -23.44 5.46 26.63
N THR A 98 -22.44 4.57 26.50
CA THR A 98 -21.27 4.80 25.66
C THR A 98 -21.67 5.00 24.20
N VAL A 99 -22.53 4.13 23.65
CA VAL A 99 -23.04 4.30 22.26
C VAL A 99 -23.72 5.65 22.07
N LEU A 100 -24.55 6.09 23.06
CA LEU A 100 -25.22 7.37 22.98
C LEU A 100 -24.24 8.54 23.04
N SER A 101 -23.19 8.48 23.89
CA SER A 101 -22.18 9.55 23.98
C SER A 101 -21.32 9.64 22.72
N HIS A 102 -21.07 8.52 22.02
CA HIS A 102 -20.44 8.54 20.70
C HIS A 102 -21.35 9.20 19.65
N LEU A 103 -22.64 8.82 19.63
CA LEU A 103 -23.60 9.32 18.62
C LEU A 103 -23.94 10.80 18.80
N ASP A 104 -24.04 11.30 20.03
CA ASP A 104 -24.33 12.72 20.32
C ASP A 104 -23.08 13.61 20.32
N GLY A 105 -21.88 12.98 20.17
CA GLY A 105 -20.59 13.65 20.09
C GLY A 105 -20.05 14.15 21.43
N THR A 106 -20.61 13.70 22.57
CA THR A 106 -20.15 14.08 23.90
C THR A 106 -18.69 13.65 24.12
N ASP A 107 -18.30 12.44 23.70
CA ASP A 107 -16.94 11.92 23.84
C ASP A 107 -15.94 12.58 22.87
N GLY A 108 -16.43 13.07 21.72
CA GLY A 108 -15.59 13.66 20.66
C GLY A 108 -14.76 12.60 19.93
N TRP A 109 -13.98 13.07 18.96
CA TRP A 109 -13.04 12.23 18.22
C TRP A 109 -11.62 12.45 18.73
N THR A 110 -10.88 11.36 18.94
CA THR A 110 -9.51 11.41 19.48
C THR A 110 -8.53 10.69 18.57
N PHE A 111 -7.25 10.85 18.84
CA PHE A 111 -6.22 9.91 18.36
C PHE A 111 -5.97 8.93 19.50
N ASP A 112 -6.33 7.69 19.32
CA ASP A 112 -6.19 6.67 20.34
C ASP A 112 -4.72 6.34 20.67
N VAL A 113 -4.53 5.53 21.71
CA VAL A 113 -3.19 5.19 22.25
C VAL A 113 -2.80 3.74 22.04
N ASP A 114 -3.52 3.01 21.24
CA ASP A 114 -3.23 1.62 20.94
C ASP A 114 -1.81 1.42 20.38
N ASN A 115 -1.31 0.20 20.51
CA ASN A 115 0.03 -0.11 20.06
C ASN A 115 0.18 0.00 18.53
N PHE A 116 1.41 0.24 18.09
CA PHE A 116 1.72 0.46 16.67
C PHE A 116 1.22 -0.65 15.74
N VAL A 117 1.26 -1.91 16.17
CA VAL A 117 0.85 -3.05 15.31
C VAL A 117 -0.67 -3.05 15.14
N THR A 118 -1.41 -2.80 16.20
CA THR A 118 -2.88 -2.69 16.17
C THR A 118 -3.30 -1.62 15.20
N ASN A 119 -2.88 -0.37 15.44
CA ASN A 119 -3.33 0.79 14.66
C ASN A 119 -2.82 0.82 13.22
N GLN A 120 -1.60 0.32 12.98
CA GLN A 120 -0.95 0.50 11.70
C GLN A 120 -1.00 -0.72 10.79
N PHE A 121 -1.38 -1.90 11.34
CA PHE A 121 -1.50 -3.14 10.58
C PHE A 121 -2.83 -3.85 10.80
N ALA A 122 -3.28 -4.05 12.04
CA ALA A 122 -4.51 -4.80 12.29
C ALA A 122 -5.75 -4.06 11.78
N HIS A 123 -5.85 -2.74 11.99
CA HIS A 123 -6.93 -1.92 11.45
C HIS A 123 -6.98 -1.91 9.91
N PRO A 124 -5.88 -1.63 9.17
CA PRO A 124 -5.86 -1.81 7.71
C PRO A 124 -6.22 -3.21 7.25
N TYR A 125 -5.79 -4.25 7.98
CA TYR A 125 -6.16 -5.63 7.65
C TYR A 125 -7.65 -5.90 7.86
N HIS A 126 -8.26 -5.41 8.97
CA HIS A 126 -9.70 -5.45 9.18
C HIS A 126 -10.46 -4.76 8.04
N GLY A 127 -10.07 -3.52 7.68
CA GLY A 127 -10.66 -2.81 6.55
C GLY A 127 -10.55 -3.55 5.23
N SER A 128 -9.44 -4.27 5.01
CA SER A 128 -9.23 -5.06 3.80
C SER A 128 -10.22 -6.21 3.64
N PHE A 129 -10.71 -6.78 4.72
CA PHE A 129 -11.78 -7.80 4.69
C PHE A 129 -13.08 -7.23 4.14
N THR A 130 -13.53 -6.11 4.69
CA THR A 130 -14.75 -5.44 4.24
C THR A 130 -14.64 -5.02 2.77
N PHE A 131 -13.49 -4.43 2.40
CA PHE A 131 -13.24 -4.03 1.03
C PHE A 131 -13.26 -5.21 0.06
N ALA A 132 -12.52 -6.28 0.36
CA ALA A 132 -12.45 -7.47 -0.48
C ALA A 132 -13.80 -8.21 -0.57
N GLY A 133 -14.60 -8.21 0.49
CA GLY A 133 -15.97 -8.70 0.48
C GLY A 133 -16.84 -7.92 -0.51
N ALA A 134 -16.79 -6.59 -0.46
CA ALA A 134 -17.51 -5.74 -1.40
C ALA A 134 -17.03 -5.94 -2.85
N ARG A 135 -15.71 -6.01 -3.08
CA ARG A 135 -15.14 -6.28 -4.41
C ARG A 135 -15.59 -7.62 -4.98
N SER A 136 -15.56 -8.66 -4.16
CA SER A 136 -15.97 -10.02 -4.57
C SER A 136 -17.49 -10.16 -4.77
N SER A 137 -18.27 -9.22 -4.23
CA SER A 137 -19.71 -9.08 -4.51
C SER A 137 -20.02 -8.27 -5.79
N GLY A 138 -19.01 -7.94 -6.60
CA GLY A 138 -19.14 -7.19 -7.85
C GLY A 138 -19.19 -5.68 -7.69
N VAL A 139 -18.97 -5.14 -6.48
CA VAL A 139 -19.01 -3.70 -6.23
C VAL A 139 -17.76 -3.01 -6.80
N PRO A 140 -17.91 -1.90 -7.55
CA PRO A 140 -16.77 -1.14 -8.08
C PRO A 140 -15.85 -0.57 -6.98
N PHE A 141 -14.58 -0.34 -7.32
CA PHE A 141 -13.52 0.09 -6.40
C PHE A 141 -13.94 1.22 -5.43
N TRP A 142 -14.44 2.33 -5.97
CA TRP A 142 -14.79 3.49 -5.14
C TRP A 142 -16.00 3.24 -4.22
N GLN A 143 -16.96 2.46 -4.68
CA GLN A 143 -18.12 2.08 -3.88
C GLN A 143 -17.74 1.05 -2.80
N ALA A 144 -16.82 0.13 -3.10
CA ALA A 144 -16.28 -0.80 -2.10
C ALA A 144 -15.56 -0.05 -0.97
N GLY A 145 -14.88 1.05 -1.29
CA GLY A 145 -14.29 1.96 -0.30
C GLY A 145 -15.32 2.56 0.66
N LEU A 146 -16.53 2.83 0.20
CA LEU A 146 -17.61 3.32 1.09
C LEU A 146 -18.06 2.26 2.11
N TYR A 147 -18.13 0.98 1.70
CA TYR A 147 -18.40 -0.10 2.67
C TYR A 147 -17.33 -0.18 3.75
N THR A 148 -16.06 -0.03 3.37
CA THR A 148 -14.95 0.00 4.33
C THR A 148 -15.05 1.18 5.27
N PHE A 149 -15.35 2.37 4.75
CA PHE A 149 -15.53 3.57 5.55
C PHE A 149 -16.67 3.43 6.57
N PHE A 150 -17.85 2.97 6.14
CA PHE A 150 -18.99 2.80 7.03
C PHE A 150 -18.83 1.64 8.00
N SER A 151 -18.13 0.58 7.62
CA SER A 151 -17.78 -0.52 8.51
C SER A 151 -16.85 -0.06 9.65
N SER A 152 -15.82 0.73 9.31
CA SER A 152 -14.94 1.34 10.30
C SER A 152 -15.70 2.27 11.22
N LEU A 153 -16.53 3.15 10.67
CA LEU A 153 -17.36 4.08 11.45
C LEU A 153 -18.32 3.34 12.40
N ALA A 154 -18.90 2.23 11.93
CA ALA A 154 -19.76 1.41 12.78
C ALA A 154 -18.99 0.73 13.92
N TRP A 155 -17.72 0.34 13.68
CA TRP A 155 -16.86 -0.18 14.72
C TRP A 155 -16.61 0.87 15.82
N GLU A 156 -16.20 2.08 15.45
CA GLU A 156 -15.93 3.19 16.37
C GLU A 156 -17.14 3.55 17.23
N TYR A 157 -18.35 3.51 16.67
CA TYR A 157 -19.54 3.90 17.41
C TYR A 157 -20.20 2.79 18.23
N PHE A 158 -20.05 1.53 17.81
CA PHE A 158 -20.87 0.43 18.35
C PHE A 158 -20.08 -0.74 18.92
N ALA A 159 -18.76 -0.78 18.78
CA ALA A 159 -17.95 -1.93 19.17
C ALA A 159 -16.85 -1.62 20.21
N GLU A 160 -16.62 -0.35 20.52
CA GLU A 160 -15.61 0.09 21.47
C GLU A 160 -16.22 1.02 22.53
N ASN A 161 -15.64 0.99 23.75
CA ASN A 161 -16.05 1.88 24.84
C ASN A 161 -15.16 3.13 24.96
N GLU A 162 -14.12 3.23 24.15
CA GLU A 162 -13.23 4.37 24.02
C GLU A 162 -13.82 5.42 23.07
N PRO A 163 -13.44 6.72 23.19
CA PRO A 163 -13.88 7.72 22.25
C PRO A 163 -13.51 7.37 20.81
N PRO A 164 -14.40 7.65 19.81
CA PRO A 164 -14.13 7.32 18.42
C PRO A 164 -12.76 7.79 17.91
N SER A 165 -12.03 6.91 17.25
CA SER A 165 -10.63 7.10 16.87
C SER A 165 -10.47 7.65 15.44
N ILE A 166 -9.80 8.80 15.31
CA ILE A 166 -9.48 9.41 14.01
C ILE A 166 -8.48 8.56 13.24
N ASN A 167 -7.44 8.05 13.92
CA ASN A 167 -6.40 7.23 13.26
C ASN A 167 -6.98 5.93 12.74
N ASP A 168 -7.88 5.30 13.47
CA ASP A 168 -8.44 4.01 13.06
C ASP A 168 -9.44 4.18 11.92
N GLN A 169 -10.26 5.23 11.98
CA GLN A 169 -11.11 5.57 10.84
C GLN A 169 -10.30 5.81 9.55
N ILE A 170 -9.12 6.44 9.64
CA ILE A 170 -8.26 6.69 8.47
C ILE A 170 -7.54 5.40 8.04
N THR A 171 -6.88 4.70 8.97
CA THR A 171 -6.06 3.53 8.65
C THR A 171 -6.89 2.35 8.21
N THR A 172 -8.01 2.07 8.88
CA THR A 172 -8.97 1.03 8.47
C THR A 172 -9.53 1.33 7.10
N THR A 173 -9.93 2.59 6.84
CA THR A 173 -10.52 2.94 5.55
C THR A 173 -9.49 2.94 4.43
N LEU A 174 -8.52 3.84 4.46
CA LEU A 174 -7.60 4.03 3.32
C LEU A 174 -6.58 2.90 3.21
N GLY A 175 -5.99 2.48 4.34
CA GLY A 175 -5.10 1.32 4.37
C GLY A 175 -5.81 0.05 3.96
N GLY A 176 -7.05 -0.13 4.44
CA GLY A 176 -7.91 -1.25 4.08
C GLY A 176 -8.29 -1.28 2.60
N VAL A 177 -8.60 -0.13 1.99
CA VAL A 177 -8.87 -0.02 0.54
C VAL A 177 -7.67 -0.45 -0.29
N PHE A 178 -6.47 0.08 0.01
CA PHE A 178 -5.28 -0.23 -0.79
C PHE A 178 -4.82 -1.67 -0.59
N LEU A 179 -4.81 -2.14 0.65
CA LEU A 179 -4.49 -3.54 0.95
C LEU A 179 -5.54 -4.50 0.39
N GLY A 180 -6.81 -4.18 0.58
CA GLY A 180 -7.93 -5.02 0.13
C GLY A 180 -7.98 -5.20 -1.38
N GLU A 181 -7.69 -4.16 -2.17
CA GLU A 181 -7.63 -4.28 -3.62
C GLU A 181 -6.46 -5.17 -4.07
N VAL A 182 -5.29 -5.03 -3.44
CA VAL A 182 -4.13 -5.92 -3.71
C VAL A 182 -4.48 -7.36 -3.37
N LEU A 183 -5.06 -7.62 -2.20
CA LEU A 183 -5.44 -8.98 -1.78
C LEU A 183 -6.52 -9.56 -2.69
N HIS A 184 -7.56 -8.78 -3.03
CA HIS A 184 -8.63 -9.22 -3.92
C HIS A 184 -8.11 -9.55 -5.34
N ARG A 185 -7.28 -8.68 -5.95
CA ARG A 185 -6.69 -8.96 -7.27
C ARG A 185 -5.74 -10.16 -7.23
N THR A 186 -4.95 -10.30 -6.17
CA THR A 186 -4.07 -11.48 -5.97
C THR A 186 -4.91 -12.76 -5.86
N TYR A 187 -6.00 -12.72 -5.11
CA TYR A 187 -6.95 -13.82 -5.02
C TYR A 187 -7.50 -14.21 -6.40
N ARG A 188 -7.94 -13.24 -7.20
CA ARG A 188 -8.45 -13.50 -8.56
C ARG A 188 -7.41 -14.20 -9.44
N VAL A 189 -6.17 -13.74 -9.40
CA VAL A 189 -5.05 -14.38 -10.11
C VAL A 189 -4.82 -15.84 -9.67
N LEU A 190 -4.89 -16.08 -8.36
CA LEU A 190 -4.70 -17.42 -7.80
C LEU A 190 -5.85 -18.38 -8.14
N THR A 191 -7.08 -17.87 -8.24
CA THR A 191 -8.29 -18.68 -8.44
C THR A 191 -8.78 -18.70 -9.88
N GLU A 192 -8.20 -17.90 -10.79
CA GLU A 192 -8.52 -17.94 -12.20
C GLU A 192 -8.14 -19.32 -12.80
N PRO A 193 -9.07 -20.00 -13.49
CA PRO A 193 -8.80 -21.29 -14.09
C PRO A 193 -7.75 -21.19 -15.20
N ARG A 194 -6.67 -21.92 -15.07
CA ARG A 194 -5.71 -22.17 -16.15
C ARG A 194 -5.92 -23.58 -16.67
N ALA A 195 -6.11 -23.75 -17.96
CA ALA A 195 -6.42 -25.06 -18.56
C ALA A 195 -7.66 -25.76 -17.91
N GLY A 196 -8.68 -25.01 -17.54
CA GLY A 196 -9.98 -25.50 -17.11
C GLY A 196 -10.15 -25.85 -15.62
N LYS A 197 -9.08 -25.93 -14.82
CA LYS A 197 -9.19 -26.26 -13.38
C LYS A 197 -8.21 -25.44 -12.52
N VAL A 198 -8.67 -25.07 -11.33
CA VAL A 198 -7.83 -24.47 -10.28
C VAL A 198 -7.30 -25.58 -9.38
N SER A 199 -5.98 -25.65 -9.18
CA SER A 199 -5.38 -26.66 -8.28
C SER A 199 -5.77 -26.38 -6.82
N THR A 200 -5.79 -27.43 -6.00
CA THR A 200 -6.07 -27.32 -4.56
C THR A 200 -5.10 -26.37 -3.85
N VAL A 201 -3.81 -26.41 -4.21
CA VAL A 201 -2.79 -25.50 -3.64
C VAL A 201 -3.11 -24.04 -3.94
N ARG A 202 -3.51 -23.71 -5.16
CA ARG A 202 -3.90 -22.34 -5.54
C ARG A 202 -5.16 -21.88 -4.82
N ARG A 203 -6.14 -22.78 -4.61
CA ARG A 203 -7.34 -22.46 -3.80
C ARG A 203 -6.98 -22.18 -2.35
N LEU A 204 -6.16 -23.04 -1.72
CA LEU A 204 -5.70 -22.80 -0.34
C LEU A 204 -4.90 -21.50 -0.21
N ALA A 205 -4.03 -21.22 -1.17
CA ALA A 205 -3.32 -19.93 -1.21
C ALA A 205 -4.31 -18.76 -1.35
N GLY A 206 -5.37 -18.90 -2.15
CA GLY A 206 -6.44 -17.92 -2.27
C GLY A 206 -7.15 -17.64 -0.96
N VAL A 207 -7.51 -18.70 -0.20
CA VAL A 207 -8.12 -18.56 1.13
C VAL A 207 -7.22 -17.79 2.09
N LEU A 208 -5.92 -18.05 2.07
CA LEU A 208 -4.95 -17.34 2.94
C LEU A 208 -4.76 -15.88 2.53
N VAL A 209 -4.81 -15.59 1.23
CA VAL A 209 -4.61 -14.22 0.70
C VAL A 209 -5.86 -13.37 0.92
N SER A 210 -7.03 -13.86 0.59
CA SER A 210 -8.29 -13.11 0.74
C SER A 210 -9.42 -14.03 1.19
N PRO A 211 -9.57 -14.23 2.51
CA PRO A 211 -10.64 -15.08 3.07
C PRO A 211 -12.03 -14.59 2.69
N ALA A 212 -12.28 -13.26 2.68
CA ALA A 212 -13.56 -12.69 2.29
C ALA A 212 -13.93 -13.03 0.83
N SER A 213 -13.00 -12.82 -0.11
CA SER A 213 -13.23 -13.19 -1.52
C SER A 213 -13.43 -14.68 -1.70
N SER A 214 -12.70 -15.50 -0.94
CA SER A 214 -12.85 -16.95 -0.94
C SER A 214 -14.23 -17.42 -0.44
N LEU A 215 -14.72 -16.78 0.61
CA LEU A 215 -16.04 -17.06 1.19
C LEU A 215 -17.13 -16.75 0.17
N ASN A 216 -17.06 -15.61 -0.49
CA ASN A 216 -18.02 -15.22 -1.52
C ASN A 216 -18.00 -16.16 -2.73
N ASP A 217 -16.84 -16.52 -3.23
CA ASP A 217 -16.73 -17.49 -4.32
C ASP A 217 -17.26 -18.89 -3.91
N TRP A 218 -17.10 -19.28 -2.65
CA TRP A 218 -17.62 -20.54 -2.14
C TRP A 218 -19.16 -20.52 -2.01
N ILE A 219 -19.73 -19.40 -1.53
CA ILE A 219 -21.19 -19.28 -1.33
C ILE A 219 -21.92 -19.07 -2.65
N PHE A 220 -21.37 -18.21 -3.53
CA PHE A 220 -22.04 -17.73 -4.74
C PHE A 220 -21.46 -18.29 -6.05
N GLY A 221 -20.50 -19.22 -5.97
CA GLY A 221 -19.93 -19.89 -7.15
C GLY A 221 -19.15 -19.01 -8.10
N GLY A 222 -18.68 -17.84 -7.67
CA GLY A 222 -17.93 -16.89 -8.51
C GLY A 222 -18.79 -16.13 -9.52
N GLU A 223 -20.12 -16.16 -9.38
CA GLU A 223 -21.07 -15.45 -10.27
C GLU A 223 -20.98 -13.94 -10.11
N MET A 224 -20.59 -13.47 -8.92
CA MET A 224 -20.39 -12.05 -8.61
C MET A 224 -18.94 -11.67 -8.93
N ASN A 225 -18.70 -10.96 -10.02
CA ASN A 225 -17.37 -10.51 -10.38
C ASN A 225 -17.44 -9.03 -10.78
N PRO A 226 -16.60 -8.16 -10.18
CA PRO A 226 -16.53 -6.77 -10.60
C PRO A 226 -16.09 -6.69 -12.05
N GLY A 227 -16.86 -5.96 -12.87
CA GLY A 227 -16.59 -5.76 -14.29
C GLY A 227 -15.36 -4.91 -14.58
N ASP A 228 -14.74 -4.35 -13.54
CA ASP A 228 -13.59 -3.45 -13.59
C ASP A 228 -12.25 -4.15 -13.30
N ILE A 229 -12.23 -5.49 -13.25
CA ILE A 229 -10.99 -6.26 -13.17
C ILE A 229 -10.71 -6.89 -14.53
N ASP A 230 -9.59 -6.50 -15.11
CA ASP A 230 -9.14 -7.05 -16.38
C ASP A 230 -8.73 -8.53 -16.22
N SER A 231 -9.06 -9.35 -17.22
CA SER A 231 -8.64 -10.75 -17.28
C SER A 231 -7.18 -10.86 -17.74
N SER A 232 -6.47 -11.84 -17.17
CA SER A 232 -5.10 -12.19 -17.59
C SER A 232 -4.07 -11.05 -17.53
N PRO A 233 -3.90 -10.38 -16.37
CA PRO A 233 -2.90 -9.33 -16.23
C PRO A 233 -1.48 -9.88 -16.43
N PRO A 234 -0.54 -9.08 -16.98
CA PRO A 234 0.87 -9.41 -16.88
C PRO A 234 1.27 -9.38 -15.40
N LEU A 235 1.89 -10.46 -14.94
CA LEU A 235 2.18 -10.68 -13.53
C LEU A 235 3.63 -11.09 -13.32
N TYR A 236 4.21 -10.54 -12.29
CA TYR A 236 5.41 -11.07 -11.68
C TYR A 236 5.17 -11.37 -10.21
N GLY A 237 5.46 -12.60 -9.81
CA GLY A 237 5.42 -13.03 -8.41
C GLY A 237 6.77 -13.60 -8.01
N GLU A 238 7.19 -13.29 -6.80
CA GLU A 238 8.40 -13.81 -6.19
C GLU A 238 8.15 -14.19 -4.75
N LEU A 239 8.75 -15.32 -4.33
CA LEU A 239 8.82 -15.76 -2.95
C LEU A 239 10.28 -16.04 -2.61
N ALA A 240 10.81 -15.35 -1.59
CA ALA A 240 12.21 -15.42 -1.24
C ALA A 240 12.42 -15.74 0.25
N PRO A 241 12.49 -17.04 0.63
CA PRO A 241 13.06 -17.43 1.90
C PRO A 241 14.53 -17.00 2.01
N GLY A 242 14.96 -16.67 3.22
CA GLY A 242 16.33 -16.21 3.43
C GLY A 242 16.77 -16.21 4.88
N VAL A 243 18.05 -15.89 5.06
CA VAL A 243 18.66 -15.67 6.39
C VAL A 243 19.25 -14.27 6.41
N SER A 244 18.95 -13.51 7.45
CA SER A 244 19.39 -12.13 7.62
C SER A 244 20.20 -11.93 8.89
N LEU A 245 21.15 -11.00 8.79
CA LEU A 245 21.91 -10.43 9.91
C LEU A 245 21.72 -8.93 9.89
N MET A 246 21.29 -8.34 11.01
CA MET A 246 21.04 -6.91 11.13
C MET A 246 21.86 -6.32 12.28
N THR A 247 22.42 -5.15 12.06
CA THR A 247 23.12 -4.35 13.06
C THR A 247 22.46 -2.99 13.22
N ARG A 248 22.49 -2.45 14.42
CA ARG A 248 21.97 -1.14 14.78
C ARG A 248 23.08 -0.28 15.37
N PHE A 249 23.12 0.99 14.98
CA PHE A 249 23.99 2.01 15.55
C PHE A 249 23.10 3.10 16.13
N VAL A 250 23.40 3.54 17.34
CA VAL A 250 22.75 4.69 17.98
C VAL A 250 23.81 5.76 18.20
N ASP A 251 23.62 6.92 17.60
CA ASP A 251 24.41 8.12 17.89
C ASP A 251 23.65 8.94 18.94
N ARG A 252 24.07 8.85 20.18
CA ARG A 252 23.66 9.80 21.21
C ARG A 252 24.73 10.87 21.21
N THR A 253 24.35 12.13 21.08
CA THR A 253 25.27 13.29 21.08
C THR A 253 26.29 13.16 22.22
N GLY A 254 27.56 12.87 21.88
CA GLY A 254 28.66 12.70 22.83
C GLY A 254 28.94 11.27 23.34
N ALA A 255 28.24 10.25 22.87
CA ALA A 255 28.51 8.86 23.21
C ALA A 255 29.25 8.13 22.09
N GLU A 256 30.15 7.21 22.46
CA GLU A 256 30.85 6.36 21.50
C GLU A 256 29.85 5.55 20.66
N ARG A 257 30.09 5.45 19.35
CA ARG A 257 29.33 4.64 18.42
C ARG A 257 29.66 3.17 18.62
N HIS A 258 28.83 2.44 19.35
CA HIS A 258 28.97 1.00 19.46
C HIS A 258 28.02 0.30 18.49
N PRO A 259 28.51 -0.51 17.52
CA PRO A 259 27.65 -1.38 16.75
C PRO A 259 27.06 -2.43 17.72
N LEU A 260 25.74 -2.40 17.86
CA LEU A 260 25.02 -3.44 18.60
C LEU A 260 24.47 -4.44 17.59
N LEU A 261 24.96 -5.67 17.64
CA LEU A 261 24.24 -6.80 17.03
C LEU A 261 22.91 -6.92 17.79
N THR A 262 21.86 -6.43 17.18
CA THR A 262 20.57 -6.31 17.85
C THR A 262 19.85 -7.64 17.97
N GLN A 263 20.17 -8.60 17.10
CA GLN A 263 19.65 -9.97 17.14
C GLN A 263 20.62 -10.91 16.41
N GLY A 264 20.64 -12.18 16.81
CA GLY A 264 21.31 -13.23 16.07
C GLY A 264 20.72 -13.43 14.66
N PRO A 265 21.18 -14.44 13.91
CA PRO A 265 20.64 -14.76 12.60
C PRO A 265 19.11 -14.93 12.64
N GLN A 266 18.42 -14.28 11.72
CA GLN A 266 16.96 -14.38 11.58
C GLN A 266 16.61 -15.12 10.30
N VAL A 267 15.67 -16.04 10.37
CA VAL A 267 15.02 -16.60 9.18
C VAL A 267 13.97 -15.60 8.70
N SER A 268 13.91 -15.39 7.41
CA SER A 268 12.98 -14.46 6.81
C SER A 268 12.29 -15.08 5.60
N LEU A 269 11.06 -14.64 5.35
CA LEU A 269 10.34 -14.93 4.13
C LEU A 269 9.80 -13.62 3.59
N SER A 270 10.11 -13.29 2.33
CA SER A 270 9.51 -12.15 1.65
C SER A 270 8.79 -12.58 0.39
N GLY A 271 7.72 -11.86 0.07
CA GLY A 271 7.00 -11.95 -1.18
C GLY A 271 7.01 -10.61 -1.91
N GLU A 272 7.06 -10.65 -3.23
CA GLU A 272 6.90 -9.48 -4.09
C GLU A 272 5.92 -9.83 -5.20
N LEU A 273 5.02 -8.89 -5.51
CA LEU A 273 4.04 -9.03 -6.57
C LEU A 273 3.99 -7.74 -7.37
N THR A 274 4.25 -7.83 -8.68
CA THR A 274 3.94 -6.76 -9.64
C THR A 274 2.77 -7.22 -10.49
N TYR A 275 1.70 -6.41 -10.50
CA TYR A 275 0.48 -6.61 -11.28
C TYR A 275 0.40 -5.52 -12.36
N GLY A 276 0.22 -5.91 -13.61
CA GLY A 276 0.23 -4.98 -14.72
C GLY A 276 1.63 -4.47 -15.04
N ALA A 277 2.43 -5.17 -15.84
CA ALA A 277 3.81 -4.78 -16.14
C ALA A 277 3.90 -3.34 -16.67
N PRO A 278 4.70 -2.43 -16.08
CA PRO A 278 4.74 -1.04 -16.48
C PRO A 278 5.24 -0.91 -17.92
N GLY A 279 4.50 -0.14 -18.74
CA GLY A 279 4.84 0.08 -20.13
C GLY A 279 4.58 -1.10 -21.07
N ASP A 280 3.84 -2.11 -20.66
CA ASP A 280 3.36 -3.15 -21.56
C ASP A 280 2.35 -2.54 -22.56
N PRO A 281 2.62 -2.53 -23.88
CA PRO A 281 1.73 -1.91 -24.87
C PRO A 281 0.39 -2.65 -25.04
N GLN A 282 0.35 -3.92 -24.65
CA GLN A 282 -0.87 -4.74 -24.72
C GLN A 282 -1.75 -4.60 -23.48
N TRP A 283 -1.21 -4.04 -22.38
CA TRP A 283 -1.95 -3.81 -21.14
C TRP A 283 -2.55 -2.41 -21.06
N ARG A 284 -3.77 -2.30 -20.53
CA ARG A 284 -4.47 -1.03 -20.37
C ARG A 284 -4.71 -0.72 -18.90
N TYR A 285 -4.30 0.46 -18.44
CA TYR A 285 -4.46 0.92 -17.06
C TYR A 285 -5.78 1.71 -16.93
N ARG A 286 -6.93 1.01 -17.05
CA ARG A 286 -8.26 1.63 -17.12
C ARG A 286 -8.90 1.85 -15.75
N HIS A 287 -8.51 1.05 -14.76
CA HIS A 287 -9.14 1.03 -13.45
C HIS A 287 -8.10 1.26 -12.36
N PRO A 288 -8.51 1.75 -11.16
CA PRO A 288 -7.60 1.83 -10.04
C PRO A 288 -6.92 0.48 -9.79
N PHE A 289 -5.62 0.50 -9.51
CA PHE A 289 -4.80 -0.70 -9.31
C PHE A 289 -4.71 -1.65 -10.53
N SER A 290 -4.99 -1.18 -11.77
CA SER A 290 -4.57 -1.92 -12.99
C SER A 290 -3.05 -2.05 -13.10
N TYR A 291 -2.31 -1.27 -12.34
CA TYR A 291 -0.89 -1.46 -12.01
C TYR A 291 -0.70 -1.32 -10.51
N PHE A 292 0.00 -2.26 -9.89
CA PHE A 292 0.54 -2.09 -8.55
C PHE A 292 1.80 -2.94 -8.34
N ASP A 293 2.64 -2.47 -7.42
CA ASP A 293 3.67 -3.26 -6.77
C ASP A 293 3.32 -3.42 -5.30
N ALA A 294 3.41 -4.65 -4.81
CA ALA A 294 3.25 -4.98 -3.41
C ALA A 294 4.41 -5.86 -2.94
N SER A 295 4.92 -5.59 -1.76
CA SER A 295 5.92 -6.44 -1.11
C SER A 295 5.60 -6.61 0.36
N ALA A 296 5.76 -7.83 0.87
CA ALA A 296 5.56 -8.18 2.26
C ALA A 296 6.73 -9.03 2.76
N GLY A 297 7.06 -8.90 4.04
CA GLY A 297 8.10 -9.69 4.66
C GLY A 297 7.81 -10.03 6.12
N VAL A 298 8.18 -11.24 6.51
CA VAL A 298 8.14 -11.73 7.88
C VAL A 298 9.54 -12.16 8.33
N THR A 299 9.84 -12.03 9.61
CA THR A 299 11.13 -12.44 10.19
C THR A 299 10.92 -13.20 11.47
N PHE A 300 11.74 -14.22 11.70
CA PHE A 300 11.69 -15.02 12.91
C PHE A 300 13.14 -15.34 13.42
N PRO A 301 13.40 -15.27 14.72
CA PRO A 301 12.59 -14.64 15.77
C PRO A 301 12.48 -13.13 15.56
N GLY A 302 11.33 -12.54 15.85
CA GLY A 302 11.11 -11.10 15.71
C GLY A 302 9.66 -10.75 15.49
N VAL A 303 9.42 -9.75 14.65
CA VAL A 303 8.08 -9.25 14.34
C VAL A 303 7.43 -10.13 13.29
N LEU A 304 6.21 -10.60 13.53
CA LEU A 304 5.46 -11.45 12.61
C LEU A 304 5.33 -10.80 11.22
N MET A 305 5.07 -9.49 11.16
CA MET A 305 5.07 -8.71 9.92
C MET A 305 6.18 -7.65 10.01
N ALA A 306 7.26 -7.83 9.28
CA ALA A 306 8.39 -6.91 9.30
C ALA A 306 8.18 -5.72 8.35
N ASN A 307 7.52 -5.95 7.23
CA ASN A 307 7.15 -4.91 6.28
C ASN A 307 5.98 -5.33 5.38
N LEU A 308 5.21 -4.33 4.99
CA LEU A 308 4.20 -4.40 3.94
C LEU A 308 4.22 -3.06 3.19
N TYR A 309 4.53 -3.09 1.90
CA TYR A 309 4.63 -1.89 1.08
C TYR A 309 3.77 -2.05 -0.15
N ILE A 310 2.87 -1.10 -0.38
CA ILE A 310 1.94 -1.09 -1.50
C ILE A 310 2.04 0.26 -2.21
N ARG A 311 2.17 0.22 -3.53
CA ARG A 311 1.98 1.35 -4.43
C ARG A 311 1.11 0.91 -5.60
N GLY A 312 -0.07 1.50 -5.74
CA GLY A 312 -1.02 1.16 -6.80
C GLY A 312 -1.42 2.39 -7.59
N LEU A 313 -1.43 2.29 -8.92
CA LEU A 313 -1.89 3.38 -9.78
C LEU A 313 -3.40 3.58 -9.59
N VAL A 314 -3.80 4.74 -9.09
CA VAL A 314 -5.21 5.12 -8.91
C VAL A 314 -5.78 5.73 -10.19
N ALA A 315 -5.00 6.62 -10.81
CA ALA A 315 -5.33 7.26 -12.07
C ALA A 315 -4.05 7.68 -12.79
N GLY A 316 -4.01 7.53 -14.10
CA GLY A 316 -2.83 7.89 -14.87
C GLY A 316 -2.90 7.47 -16.32
N ALA A 317 -1.78 7.59 -17.01
CA ALA A 317 -1.66 7.24 -18.41
C ALA A 317 -0.35 6.52 -18.70
N GLN A 318 -0.35 5.72 -19.75
CA GLN A 318 0.86 5.10 -20.29
C GLN A 318 1.50 5.98 -21.35
N TYR A 319 2.80 5.84 -21.52
CA TYR A 319 3.58 6.50 -22.59
C TYR A 319 4.59 5.52 -23.20
N GLY A 320 5.05 5.88 -24.40
CA GLY A 320 5.89 5.02 -25.21
C GLY A 320 5.08 3.99 -26.00
N GLY A 321 5.11 4.07 -27.35
CA GLY A 321 4.44 3.13 -28.25
C GLY A 321 5.20 1.80 -28.37
N GLU A 322 4.68 0.88 -29.18
CA GLU A 322 5.24 -0.47 -29.38
C GLU A 322 6.69 -0.47 -29.87
N GLU A 323 7.08 0.51 -30.68
CA GLU A 323 8.43 0.64 -31.22
C GLU A 323 9.39 1.43 -30.29
N SER A 324 8.87 2.04 -29.22
CA SER A 324 9.70 2.84 -28.32
C SER A 324 10.63 1.96 -27.49
N SER A 325 11.90 2.36 -27.39
CA SER A 325 12.86 1.74 -26.46
C SER A 325 12.53 2.00 -25.00
N THR A 326 11.80 3.10 -24.71
CA THR A 326 11.36 3.50 -23.37
C THR A 326 9.86 3.56 -23.32
N ARG A 327 9.28 2.86 -22.35
CA ARG A 327 7.83 2.79 -22.10
C ARG A 327 7.59 2.95 -20.61
N GLY A 328 6.43 3.45 -20.26
CA GLY A 328 6.09 3.59 -18.84
C GLY A 328 4.67 4.04 -18.62
N LEU A 329 4.41 4.34 -17.37
CA LEU A 329 3.17 4.95 -16.90
C LEU A 329 3.52 6.10 -15.95
N TRP A 330 2.65 7.07 -15.89
CA TRP A 330 2.69 8.15 -14.92
C TRP A 330 1.29 8.38 -14.35
N GLY A 331 1.22 8.95 -13.18
CA GLY A 331 -0.08 9.25 -12.60
C GLY A 331 -0.05 9.41 -11.09
N VAL A 332 -1.24 9.28 -10.51
CA VAL A 332 -1.47 9.30 -9.07
C VAL A 332 -1.47 7.87 -8.55
N PHE A 333 -0.65 7.63 -7.54
CA PHE A 333 -0.53 6.34 -6.86
C PHE A 333 -1.13 6.42 -5.46
N GLY A 334 -1.90 5.41 -5.07
CA GLY A 334 -2.22 5.13 -3.68
C GLY A 334 -1.03 4.46 -3.01
N LEU A 335 -0.66 4.94 -1.83
CA LEU A 335 0.50 4.48 -1.08
C LEU A 335 0.04 3.98 0.29
N TYR A 336 0.42 2.75 0.63
CA TYR A 336 0.32 2.23 1.98
C TYR A 336 1.62 1.53 2.34
N ASP A 337 2.28 2.04 3.37
CA ASP A 337 3.51 1.47 3.90
C ASP A 337 3.33 1.10 5.38
N TYR A 338 3.83 -0.06 5.73
CA TYR A 338 4.01 -0.52 7.10
C TYR A 338 5.40 -1.14 7.20
N GLY A 339 6.20 -0.67 8.14
CA GLY A 339 7.49 -1.23 8.50
C GLY A 339 7.64 -1.29 10.02
N ALA A 340 7.96 -2.45 10.54
CA ALA A 340 8.10 -2.67 11.98
C ALA A 340 9.31 -3.57 12.27
N ASN A 341 10.50 -3.03 12.09
CA ASN A 341 11.73 -3.69 12.50
C ASN A 341 12.46 -2.86 13.57
N ASN A 342 13.61 -3.34 14.02
CA ASN A 342 14.35 -2.70 15.12
C ASN A 342 14.93 -1.31 14.78
N ILE A 343 14.90 -0.87 13.51
CA ILE A 343 15.46 0.41 13.06
C ILE A 343 14.37 1.25 12.44
N VAL A 344 13.58 0.66 11.56
CA VAL A 344 12.48 1.32 10.84
C VAL A 344 11.17 0.93 11.47
N ARG A 345 10.47 1.92 12.04
CA ARG A 345 9.12 1.75 12.57
C ARG A 345 8.28 2.90 12.04
N VAL A 346 7.70 2.68 10.90
CA VAL A 346 6.94 3.68 10.15
C VAL A 346 5.73 3.04 9.49
N SER A 347 4.62 3.74 9.54
CA SER A 347 3.45 3.44 8.71
C SER A 347 2.93 4.73 8.07
N SER A 348 2.39 4.62 6.88
CA SER A 348 1.84 5.78 6.19
C SER A 348 0.75 5.39 5.21
N VAL A 349 -0.26 6.25 5.10
CA VAL A 349 -1.29 6.18 4.07
C VAL A 349 -1.34 7.54 3.36
N GLY A 350 -1.28 7.50 2.04
CA GLY A 350 -1.27 8.74 1.26
C GLY A 350 -1.44 8.52 -0.23
N VAL A 351 -1.26 9.60 -0.96
CA VAL A 351 -1.26 9.61 -2.42
C VAL A 351 0.02 10.26 -2.94
N GLY A 352 0.57 9.68 -3.99
CA GLY A 352 1.79 10.19 -4.61
C GLY A 352 1.59 10.42 -6.11
N PHE A 353 2.35 11.35 -6.66
CA PHE A 353 2.46 11.54 -8.09
C PHE A 353 3.82 11.07 -8.58
N GLY A 354 3.85 10.34 -9.69
CA GLY A 354 5.12 9.82 -10.17
C GLY A 354 5.02 9.00 -11.44
N THR A 355 6.09 8.28 -11.71
CA THR A 355 6.23 7.46 -12.91
C THR A 355 7.00 6.17 -12.62
N THR A 356 6.66 5.13 -13.37
CA THR A 356 7.48 3.93 -13.50
C THR A 356 7.72 3.68 -14.98
N LEU A 357 8.97 3.54 -15.38
CA LEU A 357 9.36 3.34 -16.78
C LEU A 357 10.25 2.12 -16.95
N GLN A 358 10.28 1.58 -18.13
CA GLN A 358 11.21 0.54 -18.57
C GLN A 358 11.91 0.96 -19.85
N THR A 359 13.23 0.79 -19.90
CA THR A 359 14.05 1.13 -21.06
C THR A 359 14.87 -0.08 -21.48
N ARG A 360 14.85 -0.41 -22.77
CA ARG A 360 15.74 -1.43 -23.35
C ARG A 360 17.14 -0.86 -23.51
N LEU A 361 18.14 -1.54 -22.94
CA LEU A 361 19.56 -1.23 -23.08
C LEU A 361 20.25 -2.24 -24.03
N GLY A 362 19.59 -2.58 -25.14
CA GLY A 362 20.03 -3.59 -26.09
C GLY A 362 19.17 -4.86 -26.03
N SER A 363 19.61 -5.93 -26.68
CA SER A 363 18.80 -7.17 -26.87
C SER A 363 18.64 -8.02 -25.59
N ARG A 364 19.46 -7.80 -24.56
CA ARG A 364 19.47 -8.65 -23.36
C ARG A 364 19.37 -7.89 -22.05
N SER A 365 19.36 -6.57 -22.07
CA SER A 365 19.37 -5.75 -20.86
C SER A 365 18.21 -4.78 -20.83
N LEU A 366 17.56 -4.68 -19.69
CA LEU A 366 16.42 -3.82 -19.41
C LEU A 366 16.71 -2.99 -18.15
N LEU A 367 16.35 -1.72 -18.15
CA LEU A 367 16.41 -0.85 -17.00
C LEU A 367 14.98 -0.40 -16.65
N GLN A 368 14.58 -0.60 -15.41
CA GLN A 368 13.36 0.01 -14.86
C GLN A 368 13.75 1.14 -13.92
N GLY A 369 13.07 2.27 -14.04
CA GLY A 369 13.15 3.39 -13.11
C GLY A 369 11.78 3.68 -12.51
N THR A 370 11.73 3.97 -11.22
CA THR A 370 10.53 4.47 -10.55
C THR A 370 10.88 5.70 -9.74
N ALA A 371 10.05 6.74 -9.85
CA ALA A 371 10.14 7.94 -9.03
C ALA A 371 8.74 8.39 -8.64
N ILE A 372 8.44 8.44 -7.34
CA ILE A 372 7.15 8.88 -6.79
C ILE A 372 7.42 9.83 -5.64
N LEU A 373 6.72 10.96 -5.62
CA LEU A 373 6.67 11.88 -4.49
C LEU A 373 5.23 11.89 -3.95
N GLY A 374 5.06 11.58 -2.67
CA GLY A 374 3.76 11.42 -2.02
C GLY A 374 3.53 12.42 -0.91
N GLY A 375 2.28 12.90 -0.82
CA GLY A 375 1.73 13.55 0.36
C GLY A 375 1.06 12.51 1.25
N LEU A 376 1.42 12.50 2.51
CA LEU A 376 0.88 11.60 3.52
C LEU A 376 -0.08 12.39 4.39
N GLY A 377 -1.38 12.16 4.21
CA GLY A 377 -2.39 12.76 5.10
C GLY A 377 -2.32 12.18 6.52
N PHE A 378 -1.82 10.95 6.61
CA PHE A 378 -1.61 10.23 7.86
C PHE A 378 -0.32 9.42 7.77
N ALA A 379 0.56 9.63 8.74
CA ALA A 379 1.75 8.83 8.94
C ALA A 379 2.02 8.67 10.44
N ALA A 380 2.57 7.52 10.82
CA ALA A 380 2.98 7.19 12.16
C ALA A 380 4.44 6.76 12.17
N ALA A 381 5.22 7.24 13.12
CA ALA A 381 6.61 6.84 13.27
C ALA A 381 6.92 6.51 14.73
N GLY A 382 7.62 5.40 14.96
CA GLY A 382 7.82 4.86 16.29
C GLY A 382 8.82 5.66 17.12
N ASN A 383 8.50 5.91 18.37
CA ASN A 383 9.29 6.65 19.33
C ASN A 383 10.27 5.73 20.08
N LEU A 384 11.32 5.28 19.43
CA LEU A 384 12.32 4.47 20.13
C LEU A 384 13.12 5.34 21.12
N GLY A 385 12.70 5.34 22.40
CA GLY A 385 13.38 6.02 23.50
C GLY A 385 12.88 7.41 23.82
N LEU A 386 11.67 7.77 23.37
CA LEU A 386 10.95 8.91 23.90
C LEU A 386 10.35 8.59 25.29
N ASP A 387 9.91 9.61 25.95
CA ASP A 387 9.47 9.65 27.34
C ASP A 387 8.62 8.42 27.73
N PRO A 388 9.02 7.66 28.78
CA PRO A 388 8.23 6.53 29.28
C PRO A 388 6.84 6.89 29.77
N GLU A 389 6.59 8.17 30.06
CA GLU A 389 5.29 8.67 30.51
C GLU A 389 4.30 8.88 29.36
N ILE A 390 4.76 8.83 28.09
CA ILE A 390 3.86 8.90 26.93
C ILE A 390 3.25 7.52 26.71
N PRO A 391 1.93 7.35 26.82
CA PRO A 391 1.27 6.04 26.69
C PRO A 391 1.50 5.37 25.34
N ARG A 392 1.66 6.19 24.28
CA ARG A 392 1.89 5.73 22.90
C ARG A 392 3.37 5.70 22.58
N ASP A 393 3.85 4.60 22.02
CA ASP A 393 5.24 4.41 21.63
C ASP A 393 5.57 4.85 20.20
N TYR A 394 4.74 5.75 19.61
CA TYR A 394 4.90 6.37 18.30
C TYR A 394 4.17 7.73 18.26
N HIS A 395 4.57 8.58 17.32
CA HIS A 395 3.88 9.85 17.04
C HIS A 395 3.13 9.76 15.71
N ILE A 396 2.14 10.62 15.54
CA ILE A 396 1.28 10.68 14.35
C ILE A 396 1.25 12.11 13.82
N GLY A 397 1.31 12.24 12.50
CA GLY A 397 1.15 13.51 11.82
C GLY A 397 1.08 13.38 10.30
N PRO A 398 0.81 14.48 9.60
CA PRO A 398 0.99 14.53 8.16
C PRO A 398 2.47 14.47 7.80
N GLY A 399 2.75 14.07 6.56
CA GLY A 399 4.12 13.93 6.11
C GLY A 399 4.28 13.95 4.59
N VAL A 400 5.47 13.66 4.16
CA VAL A 400 5.79 13.44 2.75
C VAL A 400 6.61 12.16 2.60
N GLN A 401 6.52 11.56 1.44
CA GLN A 401 7.28 10.36 1.09
C GLN A 401 7.91 10.50 -0.29
N ALA A 402 9.17 10.07 -0.41
CA ALA A 402 9.83 9.91 -1.69
C ALA A 402 10.19 8.44 -1.91
N ILE A 403 9.92 7.93 -3.10
CA ILE A 403 10.28 6.58 -3.53
C ILE A 403 11.10 6.70 -4.81
N LEU A 404 12.30 6.16 -4.79
CA LEU A 404 13.19 6.03 -5.94
C LEU A 404 13.63 4.58 -6.08
N GLU A 405 13.52 4.04 -7.29
CA GLU A 405 14.00 2.70 -7.59
C GLU A 405 14.67 2.66 -8.96
N ALA A 406 15.78 1.96 -9.05
CA ALA A 406 16.41 1.56 -10.30
C ALA A 406 16.66 0.06 -10.27
N LYS A 407 16.19 -0.66 -11.28
CA LYS A 407 16.36 -2.10 -11.45
C LYS A 407 16.92 -2.41 -12.84
N LEU A 408 18.14 -2.92 -12.88
CA LEU A 408 18.80 -3.39 -14.10
C LEU A 408 18.66 -4.90 -14.17
N VAL A 409 18.04 -5.39 -15.22
CA VAL A 409 17.88 -6.82 -15.49
C VAL A 409 18.70 -7.20 -16.70
N ARG A 410 19.45 -8.30 -16.60
CA ARG A 410 20.09 -8.96 -17.73
C ARG A 410 19.51 -10.36 -17.90
N ARG A 411 18.81 -10.56 -19.00
CA ARG A 411 18.16 -11.84 -19.32
C ARG A 411 19.12 -13.02 -19.21
N GLY A 412 18.68 -14.08 -18.56
CA GLY A 412 19.43 -15.31 -18.37
C GLY A 412 20.56 -15.22 -17.35
N LEU A 413 20.85 -14.02 -16.79
CA LEU A 413 21.88 -13.82 -15.77
C LEU A 413 21.28 -13.47 -14.41
N GLY A 414 20.48 -12.40 -14.34
CA GLY A 414 19.95 -11.92 -13.06
C GLY A 414 19.60 -10.44 -13.08
N MET A 415 19.52 -9.85 -11.89
CA MET A 415 19.20 -8.43 -11.72
C MET A 415 20.05 -7.76 -10.64
N LEU A 416 20.17 -6.43 -10.76
CA LEU A 416 20.66 -5.54 -9.73
C LEU A 416 19.61 -4.45 -9.51
N ARG A 417 19.19 -4.23 -8.25
CA ARG A 417 18.20 -3.23 -7.88
C ARG A 417 18.70 -2.37 -6.73
N VAL A 418 18.42 -1.09 -6.82
CA VAL A 418 18.54 -0.15 -5.70
C VAL A 418 17.19 0.48 -5.49
N ARG A 419 16.67 0.41 -4.27
CA ARG A 419 15.42 1.05 -3.86
C ARG A 419 15.72 1.98 -2.68
N ALA A 420 15.32 3.22 -2.79
CA ALA A 420 15.39 4.21 -1.71
C ALA A 420 13.98 4.70 -1.40
N LYS A 421 13.63 4.69 -0.13
CA LYS A 421 12.41 5.28 0.42
C LYS A 421 12.79 6.28 1.49
N ASN A 422 12.16 7.42 1.50
CA ASN A 422 12.27 8.37 2.59
C ASN A 422 10.86 8.77 3.03
N TRP A 423 10.62 8.74 4.32
CA TRP A 423 9.43 9.27 4.97
C TRP A 423 9.84 10.43 5.85
N TRP A 424 9.13 11.52 5.75
CA TRP A 424 9.24 12.66 6.63
C TRP A 424 7.90 12.86 7.33
N VAL A 425 7.84 12.56 8.62
CA VAL A 425 6.63 12.50 9.43
C VAL A 425 6.70 13.56 10.51
N THR A 426 5.67 14.39 10.62
CA THR A 426 5.55 15.36 11.70
C THR A 426 4.87 14.76 12.94
N GLY A 427 5.00 15.40 14.10
CA GLY A 427 4.26 15.05 15.32
C GLY A 427 2.94 15.81 15.49
N ALA A 428 2.41 16.43 14.42
CA ALA A 428 1.37 17.45 14.53
C ALA A 428 0.03 16.99 15.12
N TYR A 429 -0.28 15.69 15.09
CA TYR A 429 -1.55 15.16 15.61
C TYR A 429 -1.46 14.62 17.02
N THR A 430 -0.25 14.33 17.51
CA THR A 430 -0.05 13.74 18.84
C THR A 430 1.15 14.38 19.54
N GLU A 431 1.26 14.21 20.85
CA GLU A 431 2.46 14.66 21.58
C GLU A 431 3.69 13.78 21.25
N PRO A 432 4.86 14.36 21.09
CA PRO A 432 5.12 15.80 21.06
C PRO A 432 4.64 16.43 19.73
N ARG A 433 3.90 17.54 19.80
CA ARG A 433 3.26 18.18 18.62
C ARG A 433 4.23 18.92 17.72
N GLU A 434 5.30 19.45 18.30
CA GLU A 434 6.32 20.21 17.57
C GLU A 434 7.50 19.29 17.26
N GLY A 435 7.83 19.16 15.98
CA GLY A 435 8.95 18.37 15.54
C GLY A 435 8.62 17.44 14.37
N PHE A 436 9.64 16.73 13.95
CA PHE A 436 9.56 15.83 12.81
C PHE A 436 10.53 14.66 12.95
N GLU A 437 10.24 13.62 12.19
CA GLU A 437 11.13 12.49 12.01
C GLU A 437 11.35 12.23 10.52
N SER A 438 12.62 12.05 10.12
CA SER A 438 13.01 11.59 8.79
C SER A 438 13.54 10.16 8.87
N ILE A 439 12.95 9.28 8.09
CA ILE A 439 13.33 7.87 8.00
C ILE A 439 13.74 7.58 6.57
N THR A 440 15.01 7.27 6.33
CA THR A 440 15.53 6.84 5.03
C THR A 440 15.83 5.35 5.07
N TYR A 441 15.32 4.61 4.09
CA TYR A 441 15.54 3.18 3.94
C TYR A 441 16.01 2.88 2.53
N ILE A 442 17.24 2.36 2.41
CA ILE A 442 17.87 2.02 1.13
C ILE A 442 18.15 0.53 1.12
N THR A 443 17.77 -0.12 0.03
CA THR A 443 18.03 -1.55 -0.18
C THR A 443 18.80 -1.73 -1.49
N TRP A 444 19.95 -2.39 -1.41
CA TRP A 444 20.68 -2.93 -2.55
C TRP A 444 20.34 -4.41 -2.66
N ASP A 445 19.92 -4.86 -3.83
CA ASP A 445 19.48 -6.24 -4.06
C ASP A 445 20.09 -6.74 -5.36
N GLY A 446 20.96 -7.74 -5.26
CA GLY A 446 21.56 -8.43 -6.37
C GLY A 446 21.11 -9.88 -6.41
N ARG A 447 20.66 -10.36 -7.58
CA ARG A 447 20.21 -11.75 -7.77
C ARG A 447 20.84 -12.36 -9.00
N VAL A 448 21.29 -13.60 -8.86
CA VAL A 448 21.84 -14.40 -9.93
C VAL A 448 20.94 -15.61 -10.15
N ARG A 449 20.47 -15.76 -11.36
CA ARG A 449 19.66 -16.90 -11.78
C ARG A 449 20.50 -18.18 -11.75
N VAL A 450 20.00 -19.22 -11.11
CA VAL A 450 20.65 -20.54 -11.02
C VAL A 450 19.90 -21.61 -11.79
N ALA A 451 18.57 -21.43 -12.00
CA ALA A 451 17.74 -22.29 -12.83
C ALA A 451 16.51 -21.47 -13.32
N PRO A 452 15.69 -21.98 -14.27
CA PRO A 452 14.42 -21.37 -14.63
C PRO A 452 13.54 -21.14 -13.39
N GLY A 453 13.09 -19.90 -13.16
CA GLY A 453 12.27 -19.53 -12.00
C GLY A 453 13.01 -19.58 -10.66
N LEU A 454 14.34 -19.72 -10.61
CA LEU A 454 15.12 -19.81 -9.38
C LEU A 454 16.35 -18.91 -9.41
N ALA A 455 16.55 -18.09 -8.38
CA ALA A 455 17.71 -17.25 -8.21
C ALA A 455 18.26 -17.27 -6.78
N VAL A 456 19.56 -17.08 -6.65
CA VAL A 456 20.22 -16.79 -5.35
C VAL A 456 20.46 -15.30 -5.28
N GLY A 457 20.15 -14.70 -4.14
CA GLY A 457 20.23 -13.25 -3.93
C GLY A 457 20.99 -12.84 -2.69
N LEU A 458 21.57 -11.65 -2.78
CA LEU A 458 22.12 -10.90 -1.66
C LEU A 458 21.41 -9.54 -1.59
N GLU A 459 20.78 -9.28 -0.46
CA GLU A 459 20.13 -8.00 -0.16
C GLU A 459 20.90 -7.30 0.97
N ILE A 460 21.17 -6.01 0.82
CA ILE A 460 21.86 -5.16 1.79
C ILE A 460 20.93 -4.00 2.15
N PRO A 461 20.08 -4.14 3.18
CA PRO A 461 19.28 -3.06 3.70
C PRO A 461 20.13 -2.09 4.54
N MET A 462 19.88 -0.81 4.40
CA MET A 462 20.43 0.28 5.20
C MET A 462 19.31 1.22 5.62
N ALA A 463 19.32 1.64 6.87
CA ALA A 463 18.34 2.57 7.40
C ALA A 463 19.04 3.70 8.16
N LEU A 464 18.53 4.90 7.99
CA LEU A 464 18.87 6.08 8.78
C LEU A 464 17.57 6.71 9.26
N ARG A 465 17.52 6.97 10.54
CA ARG A 465 16.40 7.61 11.22
C ARG A 465 16.94 8.81 11.98
N ALA A 466 16.39 9.98 11.74
CA ALA A 466 16.71 11.20 12.44
C ALA A 466 15.42 11.86 12.90
N TYR A 467 15.29 12.14 14.18
CA TYR A 467 14.16 12.87 14.73
C TYR A 467 14.60 14.06 15.56
N ASP A 468 13.77 15.09 15.54
CA ASP A 468 13.95 16.32 16.29
C ASP A 468 12.60 16.81 16.82
N PHE A 469 12.38 16.60 18.12
CA PHE A 469 11.21 17.07 18.86
C PHE A 469 11.59 18.03 19.99
N GLY A 470 12.66 18.81 19.76
CA GLY A 470 13.14 19.82 20.68
C GLY A 470 14.48 19.47 21.36
N PRO A 471 14.98 20.33 22.25
CA PRO A 471 16.37 20.29 22.73
C PRO A 471 16.74 19.00 23.46
N THR A 472 15.80 18.30 24.03
CA THR A 472 16.02 17.06 24.80
C THR A 472 15.70 15.79 24.01
N GLN A 473 15.08 15.92 22.81
CA GLN A 473 14.58 14.82 22.01
C GLN A 473 15.13 14.89 20.59
N HIS A 474 16.45 14.89 20.49
CA HIS A 474 17.15 14.84 19.21
C HIS A 474 18.04 13.60 19.16
N GLN A 475 17.86 12.74 18.16
CA GLN A 475 18.68 11.55 18.00
C GLN A 475 18.78 11.11 16.53
N VAL A 476 19.93 10.53 16.20
CA VAL A 476 20.15 9.82 14.93
C VAL A 476 20.41 8.35 15.21
N ILE A 477 19.66 7.49 14.55
CA ILE A 477 19.77 6.04 14.63
C ILE A 477 20.05 5.52 13.22
N GLY A 478 21.13 4.78 13.07
CA GLY A 478 21.45 4.11 11.82
C GLY A 478 21.51 2.61 11.99
N GLY A 479 21.43 1.91 10.90
CA GLY A 479 21.63 0.47 10.88
C GLY A 479 21.68 -0.09 9.49
N GLY A 480 22.09 -1.33 9.40
CA GLY A 480 22.16 -2.04 8.13
C GLY A 480 22.35 -3.52 8.37
N GLY A 481 22.39 -4.28 7.32
CA GLY A 481 22.55 -5.71 7.40
C GLY A 481 22.80 -6.35 6.07
N MET A 482 22.77 -7.67 6.07
CA MET A 482 22.79 -8.48 4.86
C MET A 482 21.75 -9.59 4.99
N ARG A 483 21.18 -9.95 3.85
CA ARG A 483 20.22 -11.04 3.73
C ARG A 483 20.57 -11.90 2.53
N LEU A 484 20.78 -13.18 2.76
CA LEU A 484 20.92 -14.19 1.70
C LEU A 484 19.56 -14.80 1.41
N THR A 485 19.19 -14.89 0.16
CA THR A 485 17.88 -15.39 -0.28
C THR A 485 17.99 -16.47 -1.36
N LEU A 486 17.00 -17.35 -1.36
CA LEU A 486 16.70 -18.24 -2.47
C LEU A 486 15.33 -17.85 -3.03
N SER A 487 15.31 -17.24 -4.20
CA SER A 487 14.10 -16.67 -4.79
C SER A 487 13.44 -17.63 -5.77
N TYR A 488 12.15 -17.90 -5.56
CA TYR A 488 11.26 -18.56 -6.52
C TYR A 488 10.49 -17.50 -7.29
N MET A 489 10.65 -17.48 -8.61
CA MET A 489 10.15 -16.38 -9.46
C MET A 489 9.21 -16.91 -10.53
N SER A 490 8.20 -16.10 -10.89
CA SER A 490 7.26 -16.45 -11.96
C SER A 490 7.82 -16.27 -13.37
N ASP A 491 8.85 -15.44 -13.53
CA ASP A 491 9.55 -15.22 -14.81
C ASP A 491 11.04 -14.92 -14.62
N ASP A 492 11.80 -14.96 -15.72
CA ASP A 492 13.23 -14.71 -15.74
C ASP A 492 13.59 -13.26 -16.10
N VAL A 493 12.62 -12.38 -16.22
CA VAL A 493 12.79 -10.94 -16.49
C VAL A 493 12.39 -10.06 -15.30
N PHE A 494 12.15 -10.68 -14.14
CA PHE A 494 11.92 -10.00 -12.86
C PHE A 494 10.81 -8.94 -12.92
N GLY A 495 9.70 -9.28 -13.59
CA GLY A 495 8.52 -8.41 -13.69
C GLY A 495 8.63 -7.29 -14.73
N MET A 496 9.63 -7.34 -15.60
CA MET A 496 9.75 -6.38 -16.69
C MET A 496 9.15 -6.97 -17.97
N SER A 497 8.47 -6.10 -18.75
CA SER A 497 7.95 -6.52 -20.05
C SER A 497 9.10 -6.94 -20.96
N GLY A 498 8.97 -8.10 -21.57
CA GLY A 498 9.95 -8.58 -22.52
C GLY A 498 10.15 -7.65 -23.73
N PRO A 499 11.26 -7.79 -24.49
CA PRO A 499 11.44 -7.08 -25.74
C PRO A 499 10.46 -7.53 -26.78
#